data_ed3a220aa73195b1efc23f3a13944f43
#
_entry.id   ed3a220aa73195b1efc23f3a13944f43
#
_cell.length_a   1.000
_cell.length_b   1.000
_cell.length_c   1.000
_cell.angle_alpha   90.00
_cell.angle_beta   90.00
_cell.angle_gamma   90.00
#
_symmetry.space_group_name_H-M   'P 1'
#
loop_
_entity.id
_entity.type
_entity.pdbx_description
1 polymer ?
#
loop_
_entity_poly.entity_id
_entity_poly.type
_entity_poly.pdbx_seq_one_letter_code
_entity_poly.pdbx_strand_id
1 'polypeptide(L)'
;LRIVGQEANPEWIANVNPFIVVVFVLIVTQLMKKHSAVNSMLIGMFIMPLSAFSMSLGPWLQNIAGNEIPLVGLIFHPYTIMLVVGISLQGLAECFISPRFLEYFSFQAPKGEEGIYLGFSHLHSFFSYIAGGVISGFLLEKYCPDPKTLPAGLTELQRAAYYTDAYTIWYYFTEIGLTSA
;
A
#
# COMPACT_ATOMS: atom_id res chain seq x y z
N LEU A 1 6.32 -0.89 -12.72
CA LEU A 1 6.37 -0.75 -14.18
C LEU A 1 7.54 0.11 -14.64
N ARG A 2 7.74 1.31 -14.12
CA ARG A 2 8.82 2.20 -14.55
C ARG A 2 10.24 1.67 -14.24
N ILE A 3 10.35 0.82 -13.22
CA ILE A 3 11.61 0.19 -12.78
C ILE A 3 11.79 -1.20 -13.42
N VAL A 4 10.71 -1.99 -13.47
CA VAL A 4 10.74 -3.42 -13.87
C VAL A 4 10.49 -3.61 -15.37
N GLY A 5 10.05 -2.55 -16.09
CA GLY A 5 9.72 -2.61 -17.51
C GLY A 5 8.26 -2.98 -17.78
N GLN A 6 7.94 -3.19 -19.07
CA GLN A 6 6.58 -3.41 -19.55
C GLN A 6 6.04 -4.83 -19.27
N GLU A 7 6.87 -5.76 -18.85
CA GLU A 7 6.48 -7.16 -18.59
C GLU A 7 5.69 -7.34 -17.30
N ALA A 8 5.77 -6.37 -16.37
CA ALA A 8 4.97 -6.40 -15.14
C ALA A 8 3.53 -5.96 -15.46
N ASN A 9 2.58 -6.87 -15.33
CA ASN A 9 1.17 -6.57 -15.50
C ASN A 9 0.61 -5.87 -14.25
N PRO A 10 0.30 -4.55 -14.32
CA PRO A 10 -0.15 -3.77 -13.16
C PRO A 10 -1.52 -4.23 -12.63
N GLU A 11 -2.36 -4.79 -13.50
CA GLU A 11 -3.69 -5.25 -13.12
C GLU A 11 -3.61 -6.47 -12.19
N TRP A 12 -2.66 -7.37 -12.44
CA TRP A 12 -2.40 -8.52 -11.56
C TRP A 12 -1.99 -8.06 -10.16
N ILE A 13 -1.07 -7.12 -10.08
CA ILE A 13 -0.56 -6.59 -8.82
C ILE A 13 -1.69 -5.87 -8.05
N ALA A 14 -2.51 -5.08 -8.75
CA ALA A 14 -3.65 -4.39 -8.15
C ALA A 14 -4.68 -5.35 -7.53
N ASN A 15 -4.88 -6.52 -8.14
CA ASN A 15 -5.82 -7.52 -7.64
C ASN A 15 -5.34 -8.31 -6.41
N VAL A 16 -4.08 -8.19 -6.02
CA VAL A 16 -3.55 -8.85 -4.80
C VAL A 16 -4.27 -8.35 -3.54
N ASN A 17 -4.50 -7.04 -3.42
CA ASN A 17 -5.20 -6.48 -2.25
C ASN A 17 -6.62 -7.04 -2.08
N PRO A 18 -7.55 -6.92 -3.06
CA PRO A 18 -8.89 -7.50 -2.94
C PRO A 18 -8.86 -9.00 -2.65
N PHE A 19 -7.94 -9.75 -3.26
CA PHE A 19 -7.80 -11.18 -3.00
C PHE A 19 -7.47 -11.46 -1.53
N ILE A 20 -6.48 -10.78 -0.96
CA ILE A 20 -6.12 -10.92 0.46
C ILE A 20 -7.29 -10.54 1.37
N VAL A 21 -7.99 -9.45 1.06
CA VAL A 21 -9.16 -9.02 1.86
C VAL A 21 -10.24 -10.10 1.85
N VAL A 22 -10.61 -10.63 0.69
CA VAL A 22 -11.66 -11.67 0.57
C VAL A 22 -11.30 -12.92 1.36
N VAL A 23 -10.03 -13.35 1.31
CA VAL A 23 -9.57 -14.57 1.99
C VAL A 23 -9.49 -14.38 3.51
N PHE A 24 -8.97 -13.24 3.97
CA PHE A 24 -8.60 -13.05 5.37
C PHE A 24 -9.63 -12.29 6.21
N VAL A 25 -10.55 -11.53 5.62
CA VAL A 25 -11.49 -10.70 6.39
C VAL A 25 -12.31 -11.48 7.40
N LEU A 26 -12.81 -12.66 7.02
CA LEU A 26 -13.60 -13.51 7.92
C LEU A 26 -12.74 -14.08 9.05
N ILE A 27 -11.52 -14.50 8.75
CA ILE A 27 -10.56 -15.05 9.72
C ILE A 27 -10.20 -13.97 10.74
N VAL A 28 -9.80 -12.78 10.28
CA VAL A 28 -9.44 -11.66 11.13
C VAL A 28 -10.63 -11.21 11.99
N THR A 29 -11.83 -11.11 11.41
CA THR A 29 -13.04 -10.75 12.14
C THR A 29 -13.35 -11.72 13.28
N GLN A 30 -13.17 -13.03 13.05
CA GLN A 30 -13.36 -14.05 14.08
C GLN A 30 -12.29 -13.97 15.18
N LEU A 31 -11.02 -13.78 14.80
CA LEU A 31 -9.92 -13.62 15.75
C LEU A 31 -10.12 -12.39 16.66
N MET A 32 -10.59 -11.29 16.07
CA MET A 32 -10.76 -10.02 16.77
C MET A 32 -12.13 -9.88 17.48
N LYS A 33 -12.99 -10.90 17.42
CA LYS A 33 -14.34 -10.88 17.98
C LYS A 33 -14.39 -10.54 19.48
N LYS A 34 -13.36 -10.91 20.24
CA LYS A 34 -13.26 -10.69 21.69
C LYS A 34 -12.52 -9.39 22.05
N HIS A 35 -11.97 -8.69 21.07
CA HIS A 35 -11.22 -7.45 21.26
C HIS A 35 -12.07 -6.24 20.92
N SER A 36 -11.73 -5.09 21.52
CA SER A 36 -12.43 -3.83 21.20
C SER A 36 -12.16 -3.41 19.75
N ALA A 37 -13.09 -2.67 19.15
CA ALA A 37 -12.92 -2.14 17.80
C ALA A 37 -11.64 -1.31 17.67
N VAL A 38 -11.34 -0.48 18.69
CA VAL A 38 -10.14 0.37 18.73
C VAL A 38 -8.87 -0.48 18.72
N ASN A 39 -8.77 -1.56 19.51
CA ASN A 39 -7.58 -2.42 19.53
C ASN A 39 -7.35 -3.11 18.18
N SER A 40 -8.43 -3.52 17.50
CA SER A 40 -8.31 -4.09 16.16
C SER A 40 -7.78 -3.05 15.18
N MET A 41 -8.33 -1.83 15.18
CA MET A 41 -7.89 -0.75 14.32
C MET A 41 -6.42 -0.39 14.57
N LEU A 42 -5.97 -0.32 15.84
CA LEU A 42 -4.57 -0.07 16.19
C LEU A 42 -3.63 -1.11 15.58
N ILE A 43 -3.97 -2.41 15.64
CA ILE A 43 -3.17 -3.46 14.99
C ILE A 43 -3.04 -3.19 13.50
N GLY A 44 -4.13 -2.89 12.82
CA GLY A 44 -4.11 -2.55 11.39
C GLY A 44 -3.27 -1.31 11.10
N MET A 45 -3.37 -0.26 11.94
CA MET A 45 -2.56 0.96 11.80
C MET A 45 -1.06 0.70 11.93
N PHE A 46 -0.63 -0.27 12.75
CA PHE A 46 0.78 -0.68 12.83
C PHE A 46 1.22 -1.55 11.64
N ILE A 47 0.31 -2.32 11.04
CA ILE A 47 0.63 -3.13 9.85
C ILE A 47 0.81 -2.24 8.61
N MET A 48 0.08 -1.12 8.51
CA MET A 48 0.16 -0.21 7.36
C MET A 48 1.58 0.32 7.08
N PRO A 49 2.31 0.93 8.04
CA PRO A 49 3.69 1.36 7.81
C PRO A 49 4.63 0.19 7.50
N LEU A 50 4.40 -1.00 8.08
CA LEU A 50 5.18 -2.19 7.77
C LEU A 50 4.99 -2.63 6.31
N SER A 51 3.78 -2.47 5.75
CA SER A 51 3.49 -2.65 4.33
C SER A 51 4.35 -1.73 3.46
N ALA A 52 4.34 -0.43 3.72
CA ALA A 52 5.14 0.54 2.99
C ALA A 52 6.66 0.27 3.14
N PHE A 53 7.10 -0.06 4.34
CA PHE A 53 8.48 -0.43 4.61
C PHE A 53 8.92 -1.65 3.78
N SER A 54 8.09 -2.69 3.69
CA SER A 54 8.42 -3.88 2.87
C SER A 54 8.62 -3.52 1.40
N MET A 55 7.82 -2.58 0.86
CA MET A 55 7.97 -2.11 -0.51
C MET A 55 9.29 -1.35 -0.75
N SER A 56 9.84 -0.69 0.29
CA SER A 56 11.15 -0.02 0.21
C SER A 56 12.33 -0.97 0.14
N LEU A 57 12.15 -2.24 0.49
CA LEU A 57 13.20 -3.26 0.52
C LEU A 57 13.54 -3.87 -0.86
N GLY A 58 12.92 -3.37 -1.94
CA GLY A 58 13.20 -3.84 -3.31
C GLY A 58 14.69 -3.86 -3.67
N PRO A 59 15.46 -2.75 -3.46
CA PRO A 59 16.90 -2.71 -3.74
C PRO A 59 17.70 -3.70 -2.88
N TRP A 60 17.32 -3.86 -1.61
CA TRP A 60 17.97 -4.81 -0.71
C TRP A 60 17.82 -6.26 -1.20
N LEU A 61 16.60 -6.65 -1.60
CA LEU A 61 16.35 -7.98 -2.15
C LEU A 61 17.09 -8.19 -3.48
N GLN A 62 17.14 -7.16 -4.33
CA GLN A 62 17.88 -7.21 -5.58
C GLN A 62 19.38 -7.42 -5.37
N ASN A 63 19.98 -6.79 -4.36
CA ASN A 63 21.40 -6.98 -4.03
C ASN A 63 21.73 -8.40 -3.54
N ILE A 64 20.78 -9.09 -2.91
CA ILE A 64 20.99 -10.45 -2.39
C ILE A 64 20.66 -11.53 -3.43
N ALA A 65 19.55 -11.36 -4.14
CA ALA A 65 19.00 -12.41 -5.01
C ALA A 65 19.23 -12.16 -6.52
N GLY A 66 19.81 -11.01 -6.88
CA GLY A 66 19.99 -10.62 -8.28
C GLY A 66 18.72 -10.04 -8.89
N ASN A 67 18.70 -9.92 -10.21
CA ASN A 67 17.60 -9.29 -10.95
C ASN A 67 16.43 -10.24 -11.23
N GLU A 68 16.66 -11.54 -11.14
CA GLU A 68 15.70 -12.56 -11.50
C GLU A 68 15.59 -13.61 -10.40
N ILE A 69 14.38 -13.76 -9.86
CA ILE A 69 14.09 -14.74 -8.82
C ILE A 69 13.10 -15.77 -9.39
N PRO A 70 13.52 -17.02 -9.60
CA PRO A 70 12.62 -18.08 -10.03
C PRO A 70 11.71 -18.48 -8.87
N LEU A 71 10.41 -18.26 -9.02
CA LEU A 71 9.39 -18.67 -8.05
C LEU A 71 8.25 -19.40 -8.75
N VAL A 72 7.95 -20.62 -8.32
CA VAL A 72 6.84 -21.45 -8.86
C VAL A 72 6.87 -21.57 -10.40
N GLY A 73 8.07 -21.65 -11.01
CA GLY A 73 8.23 -21.78 -12.46
C GLY A 73 8.09 -20.46 -13.26
N LEU A 74 7.92 -19.35 -12.58
CA LEU A 74 7.91 -17.98 -13.16
C LEU A 74 9.13 -17.21 -12.66
N ILE A 75 9.59 -16.25 -13.46
CA ILE A 75 10.71 -15.37 -13.10
C ILE A 75 10.11 -14.02 -12.67
N PHE A 76 10.45 -13.62 -11.44
CA PHE A 76 9.99 -12.35 -10.89
C PHE A 76 11.15 -11.41 -10.60
N HIS A 77 10.93 -10.13 -10.84
CA HIS A 77 11.86 -9.10 -10.41
C HIS A 77 11.71 -8.83 -8.90
N PRO A 78 12.81 -8.62 -8.13
CA PRO A 78 12.77 -8.38 -6.68
C PRO A 78 11.80 -7.28 -6.24
N TYR A 79 11.75 -6.18 -6.98
CA TYR A 79 10.80 -5.09 -6.70
C TYR A 79 9.34 -5.53 -6.79
N THR A 80 9.01 -6.41 -7.74
CA THR A 80 7.65 -6.96 -7.89
C THR A 80 7.30 -7.83 -6.68
N ILE A 81 8.23 -8.64 -6.20
CA ILE A 81 8.01 -9.50 -5.02
C ILE A 81 7.76 -8.63 -3.80
N MET A 82 8.62 -7.62 -3.54
CA MET A 82 8.46 -6.73 -2.39
C MET A 82 7.17 -5.91 -2.47
N LEU A 83 6.77 -5.49 -3.68
CA LEU A 83 5.51 -4.81 -3.90
C LEU A 83 4.31 -5.72 -3.58
N VAL A 84 4.32 -6.97 -4.05
CA VAL A 84 3.26 -7.95 -3.76
C VAL A 84 3.17 -8.24 -2.26
N VAL A 85 4.31 -8.39 -1.56
CA VAL A 85 4.36 -8.55 -0.10
C VAL A 85 3.74 -7.33 0.59
N GLY A 86 4.13 -6.13 0.19
CA GLY A 86 3.59 -4.89 0.76
C GLY A 86 2.09 -4.77 0.54
N ILE A 87 1.59 -4.98 -0.68
CA ILE A 87 0.15 -4.94 -0.98
C ILE A 87 -0.62 -6.01 -0.19
N SER A 88 -0.02 -7.19 0.00
CA SER A 88 -0.63 -8.24 0.83
C SER A 88 -0.75 -7.82 2.30
N LEU A 89 0.28 -7.19 2.85
CA LEU A 89 0.23 -6.61 4.21
C LEU A 89 -0.80 -5.48 4.31
N GLN A 90 -0.92 -4.65 3.27
CA GLN A 90 -1.94 -3.60 3.21
C GLN A 90 -3.36 -4.20 3.25
N GLY A 91 -3.64 -5.21 2.42
CA GLY A 91 -4.93 -5.91 2.43
C GLY A 91 -5.21 -6.56 3.79
N LEU A 92 -4.18 -7.12 4.44
CA LEU A 92 -4.31 -7.66 5.79
C LEU A 92 -4.65 -6.55 6.81
N ALA A 93 -3.98 -5.39 6.76
CA ALA A 93 -4.29 -4.24 7.62
C ALA A 93 -5.74 -3.76 7.43
N GLU A 94 -6.23 -3.72 6.19
CA GLU A 94 -7.61 -3.39 5.88
C GLU A 94 -8.61 -4.35 6.54
N CYS A 95 -8.30 -5.64 6.63
CA CYS A 95 -9.13 -6.62 7.34
C CYS A 95 -9.29 -6.30 8.84
N PHE A 96 -8.27 -5.70 9.46
CA PHE A 96 -8.33 -5.26 10.86
C PHE A 96 -9.07 -3.94 11.05
N ILE A 97 -8.93 -3.00 10.10
CA ILE A 97 -9.44 -1.63 10.22
C ILE A 97 -10.89 -1.54 9.74
N SER A 98 -11.16 -1.93 8.50
CA SER A 98 -12.41 -1.56 7.81
C SER A 98 -13.68 -2.07 8.49
N PRO A 99 -13.81 -3.35 8.90
CA PRO A 99 -15.02 -3.81 9.58
C PRO A 99 -15.21 -3.14 10.93
N ARG A 100 -14.13 -2.92 11.68
CA ARG A 100 -14.17 -2.35 13.03
C ARG A 100 -14.39 -0.84 13.04
N PHE A 101 -13.93 -0.16 12.01
CA PHE A 101 -14.21 1.25 11.80
C PHE A 101 -15.71 1.51 11.63
N LEU A 102 -16.37 0.75 10.75
CA LEU A 102 -17.81 0.87 10.54
C LEU A 102 -18.60 0.51 11.80
N GLU A 103 -18.21 -0.57 12.49
CA GLU A 103 -18.79 -0.98 13.77
C GLU A 103 -18.69 0.13 14.82
N TYR A 104 -17.50 0.72 14.98
CA TYR A 104 -17.25 1.79 15.95
C TYR A 104 -18.17 3.00 15.73
N PHE A 105 -18.26 3.50 14.50
CA PHE A 105 -19.10 4.66 14.19
C PHE A 105 -20.61 4.34 14.28
N SER A 106 -21.00 3.12 13.92
CA SER A 106 -22.38 2.68 14.08
C SER A 106 -22.81 2.67 15.55
N PHE A 107 -21.95 2.24 16.46
CA PHE A 107 -22.25 2.25 17.90
C PHE A 107 -22.23 3.65 18.54
N GLN A 108 -21.56 4.62 17.93
CA GLN A 108 -21.56 6.01 18.40
C GLN A 108 -22.83 6.79 17.99
N ALA A 109 -23.56 6.27 17.00
CA ALA A 109 -24.74 6.94 16.47
C ALA A 109 -25.95 6.81 17.41
N PRO A 110 -26.78 7.87 17.57
CA PRO A 110 -28.10 7.76 18.13
C PRO A 110 -28.97 6.79 17.31
N LYS A 111 -29.94 6.16 17.97
CA LYS A 111 -30.85 5.23 17.29
C LYS A 111 -31.60 5.90 16.14
N GLY A 112 -31.46 5.35 14.95
CA GLY A 112 -32.08 5.84 13.72
C GLY A 112 -31.22 6.84 12.93
N GLU A 113 -30.04 7.24 13.43
CA GLU A 113 -29.12 8.16 12.76
C GLU A 113 -27.82 7.47 12.29
N GLU A 114 -27.75 6.13 12.38
CA GLU A 114 -26.53 5.35 12.05
C GLU A 114 -26.02 5.65 10.65
N GLY A 115 -26.93 5.83 9.66
CA GLY A 115 -26.56 6.16 8.29
C GLY A 115 -25.86 7.52 8.15
N ILE A 116 -26.29 8.53 8.91
CA ILE A 116 -25.71 9.87 8.93
C ILE A 116 -24.29 9.80 9.51
N TYR A 117 -24.13 9.12 10.65
CA TYR A 117 -22.81 8.95 11.30
C TYR A 117 -21.83 8.18 10.43
N LEU A 118 -22.29 7.12 9.77
CA LEU A 118 -21.46 6.39 8.80
C LEU A 118 -21.07 7.27 7.59
N GLY A 119 -21.98 8.11 7.10
CA GLY A 119 -21.68 9.08 6.06
C GLY A 119 -20.58 10.07 6.48
N PHE A 120 -20.74 10.65 7.69
CA PHE A 120 -19.71 11.56 8.24
C PHE A 120 -18.38 10.86 8.51
N SER A 121 -18.39 9.59 8.91
CA SER A 121 -17.17 8.84 9.15
C SER A 121 -16.29 8.74 7.89
N HIS A 122 -16.88 8.77 6.71
CA HIS A 122 -16.12 8.75 5.44
C HIS A 122 -15.55 10.12 5.03
N LEU A 123 -15.90 11.21 5.75
CA LEU A 123 -15.38 12.53 5.43
C LEU A 123 -13.85 12.62 5.60
N HIS A 124 -13.28 11.87 6.56
CA HIS A 124 -11.82 11.78 6.71
C HIS A 124 -11.15 11.22 5.45
N SER A 125 -11.78 10.26 4.78
CA SER A 125 -11.25 9.67 3.54
C SER A 125 -11.15 10.71 2.43
N PHE A 126 -12.13 11.62 2.33
CA PHE A 126 -12.10 12.72 1.37
C PHE A 126 -10.87 13.61 1.56
N PHE A 127 -10.60 14.05 2.79
CA PHE A 127 -9.42 14.87 3.08
C PHE A 127 -8.12 14.08 2.90
N SER A 128 -8.09 12.81 3.28
CA SER A 128 -6.93 11.93 3.10
C SER A 128 -6.60 11.70 1.62
N TYR A 129 -7.59 11.55 0.76
CA TYR A 129 -7.38 11.40 -0.68
C TYR A 129 -6.81 12.68 -1.30
N ILE A 130 -7.27 13.86 -0.90
CA ILE A 130 -6.72 15.13 -1.38
C ILE A 130 -5.27 15.28 -0.92
N ALA A 131 -5.02 15.16 0.39
CA ALA A 131 -3.67 15.28 0.94
C ALA A 131 -2.71 14.24 0.37
N GLY A 132 -3.14 12.97 0.35
CA GLY A 132 -2.37 11.86 -0.22
C GLY A 132 -2.10 12.04 -1.71
N GLY A 133 -3.06 12.53 -2.48
CA GLY A 133 -2.90 12.85 -3.90
C GLY A 133 -1.84 13.91 -4.15
N VAL A 134 -1.86 14.99 -3.37
CA VAL A 134 -0.85 16.06 -3.48
C VAL A 134 0.54 15.55 -3.08
N ILE A 135 0.66 14.88 -1.93
CA ILE A 135 1.94 14.33 -1.45
C ILE A 135 2.49 13.29 -2.41
N SER A 136 1.67 12.34 -2.85
CA SER A 136 2.11 11.29 -3.78
C SER A 136 2.50 11.86 -5.14
N GLY A 137 1.77 12.87 -5.64
CA GLY A 137 2.11 13.56 -6.88
C GLY A 137 3.48 14.22 -6.81
N PHE A 138 3.75 14.97 -5.75
CA PHE A 138 5.04 15.59 -5.52
C PHE A 138 6.20 14.58 -5.39
N LEU A 139 5.99 13.50 -4.63
CA LEU A 139 6.97 12.45 -4.47
C LEU A 139 7.25 11.69 -5.78
N LEU A 140 6.20 11.43 -6.57
CA LEU A 140 6.34 10.80 -7.87
C LEU A 140 7.10 11.68 -8.86
N GLU A 141 6.80 12.97 -8.90
CA GLU A 141 7.51 13.93 -9.78
C GLU A 141 9.01 13.97 -9.43
N LYS A 142 9.33 13.96 -8.14
CA LYS A 142 10.71 14.05 -7.65
C LYS A 142 11.52 12.75 -7.82
N TYR A 143 10.95 11.60 -7.46
CA TYR A 143 11.68 10.33 -7.36
C TYR A 143 11.34 9.32 -8.46
N CYS A 144 10.24 9.52 -9.18
CA CYS A 144 9.77 8.60 -10.20
C CYS A 144 9.05 9.37 -11.33
N PRO A 145 9.74 10.31 -12.01
CA PRO A 145 9.13 11.17 -13.03
C PRO A 145 8.48 10.37 -14.15
N ASP A 146 7.49 10.98 -14.83
CA ASP A 146 6.84 10.34 -15.98
C ASP A 146 7.86 10.17 -17.12
N PRO A 147 7.98 8.98 -17.72
CA PRO A 147 8.83 8.76 -18.89
C PRO A 147 8.64 9.75 -20.04
N LYS A 148 7.43 10.32 -20.14
CA LYS A 148 7.09 11.32 -21.17
C LYS A 148 7.70 12.70 -20.90
N THR A 149 8.01 13.01 -19.64
CA THR A 149 8.60 14.29 -19.22
C THR A 149 10.13 14.25 -19.24
N LEU A 150 10.71 13.07 -19.44
CA LEU A 150 12.16 12.92 -19.55
C LEU A 150 12.68 13.46 -20.90
N PRO A 151 13.93 13.97 -20.94
CA PRO A 151 14.54 14.43 -22.18
C PRO A 151 14.53 13.36 -23.29
N ALA A 152 14.25 13.79 -24.51
CA ALA A 152 14.28 12.89 -25.67
C ALA A 152 15.71 12.43 -25.97
N GLY A 153 15.87 11.16 -26.35
CA GLY A 153 17.19 10.62 -26.77
C GLY A 153 18.02 10.01 -25.64
N LEU A 154 17.48 9.85 -24.43
CA LEU A 154 18.16 9.15 -23.35
C LEU A 154 18.34 7.66 -23.67
N THR A 155 19.54 7.12 -23.38
CA THR A 155 19.78 5.68 -23.40
C THR A 155 19.02 5.00 -22.26
N GLU A 156 18.80 3.68 -22.36
CA GLU A 156 18.14 2.89 -21.29
C GLU A 156 18.82 3.04 -19.93
N LEU A 157 20.16 3.05 -19.92
CA LEU A 157 20.97 3.21 -18.72
C LEU A 157 20.76 4.60 -18.07
N GLN A 158 20.66 5.64 -18.89
CA GLN A 158 20.39 7.00 -18.42
C GLN A 158 18.97 7.14 -17.88
N ARG A 159 17.97 6.48 -18.49
CA ARG A 159 16.60 6.42 -17.97
C ARG A 159 16.53 5.70 -16.63
N ALA A 160 17.23 4.56 -16.49
CA ALA A 160 17.27 3.81 -15.24
C ALA A 160 17.82 4.66 -14.08
N ALA A 161 18.78 5.55 -14.36
CA ALA A 161 19.35 6.44 -13.35
C ALA A 161 18.31 7.39 -12.71
N TYR A 162 17.25 7.81 -13.45
CA TYR A 162 16.16 8.64 -12.91
C TYR A 162 15.27 7.89 -11.91
N TYR A 163 15.30 6.57 -11.90
CA TYR A 163 14.46 5.73 -11.03
C TYR A 163 15.23 5.04 -9.91
N THR A 164 16.53 5.29 -9.80
CA THR A 164 17.39 4.64 -8.78
C THR A 164 16.86 4.87 -7.37
N ASP A 165 16.36 6.06 -7.09
CA ASP A 165 15.88 6.45 -5.76
C ASP A 165 14.35 6.35 -5.61
N ALA A 166 13.64 5.73 -6.57
CA ALA A 166 12.19 5.62 -6.54
C ALA A 166 11.65 4.87 -5.32
N TYR A 167 12.44 3.95 -4.74
CA TYR A 167 12.09 3.24 -3.51
C TYR A 167 11.98 4.17 -2.29
N THR A 168 12.60 5.34 -2.31
CA THR A 168 12.57 6.36 -1.25
C THR A 168 11.15 6.85 -0.97
N ILE A 169 10.26 6.81 -1.97
CA ILE A 169 8.84 7.16 -1.81
C ILE A 169 8.20 6.32 -0.69
N TRP A 170 8.54 5.04 -0.62
CA TRP A 170 8.00 4.12 0.38
C TRP A 170 8.51 4.40 1.79
N TYR A 171 9.73 4.93 1.95
CA TYR A 171 10.21 5.40 3.26
C TYR A 171 9.40 6.58 3.78
N TYR A 172 9.06 7.56 2.93
CA TYR A 172 8.17 8.65 3.34
C TYR A 172 6.80 8.16 3.78
N PHE A 173 6.21 7.21 3.05
CA PHE A 173 4.94 6.62 3.48
C PHE A 173 5.07 5.80 4.76
N THR A 174 6.19 5.15 4.99
CA THR A 174 6.47 4.45 6.25
C THR A 174 6.54 5.44 7.42
N GLU A 175 7.25 6.55 7.27
CA GLU A 175 7.35 7.59 8.29
C GLU A 175 5.99 8.22 8.61
N ILE A 176 5.21 8.57 7.57
CA ILE A 176 3.86 9.08 7.76
C ILE A 176 2.99 8.06 8.50
N GLY A 177 3.05 6.79 8.13
CA GLY A 177 2.30 5.73 8.78
C GLY A 177 2.69 5.53 10.24
N LEU A 178 3.99 5.55 10.57
CA LEU A 178 4.48 5.42 11.95
C LEU A 178 4.12 6.62 12.83
N THR A 179 4.11 7.82 12.27
CA THR A 179 3.74 9.02 13.04
C THR A 179 2.24 9.16 13.24
N SER A 180 1.42 8.47 12.46
CA SER A 180 -0.05 8.48 12.54
C SER A 180 -0.63 7.30 13.34
N ALA A 181 0.14 6.26 13.62
CA ALA A 181 -0.26 5.09 14.39
C ALA A 181 -0.08 5.29 15.89
#